data_6cc8d62c4b0dfc94c8736ba141d1c866
#
_entry.id   6cc8d62c4b0dfc94c8736ba141d1c866
#
_cell.length_a   1.000
_cell.length_b   1.000
_cell.length_c   1.000
_cell.angle_alpha   90.00
_cell.angle_beta   90.00
_cell.angle_gamma   90.00
#
_symmetry.space_group_name_H-M   'P 1'
#
loop_
_entity.id
_entity.type
_entity.pdbx_description
1 polymer ?
#
loop_
_entity_poly.entity_id
_entity_poly.type
_entity_poly.pdbx_seq_one_letter_code
_entity_poly.pdbx_strand_id
1 'polypeptide(L)'
;MIDPKPLFPGARVALVAPASAVPEEKLPGALDLVRRLGMEPVLYPSCYFANRDGYLAATDTQRAEDVNRAFADKTIDGVWCIRGGYGGHRILPLLDADAIRKNPKWFGGYSDVTALHLFLNQVCGLATFHCTMPSTEPHPDTYTLDYLKKALFGGLNGALSNPEGQSIRTLIPGKAEGVLCGGNLSLLAASLGTPWEVDTKGKILFLEDIGEKTYRLDSMLTQLRNAGKFRNCAGIILGAWTDCVPEMPERTLTLDEIFTQLIVPAGKPAVMDLACGHCATTLALPMGRKCRLDADAGSITLEA
;
A
#
# COMPACT_ATOMS: atom_id res chain seq x y z
N MET A 1 -16.90 -0.27 -6.04
CA MET A 1 -16.20 0.23 -4.85
C MET A 1 -16.49 1.71 -4.72
N ILE A 2 -16.55 2.27 -3.51
CA ILE A 2 -16.74 3.71 -3.29
C ILE A 2 -15.41 4.39 -3.61
N ASP A 3 -15.44 5.36 -4.50
CA ASP A 3 -14.29 6.19 -4.83
C ASP A 3 -14.30 7.43 -3.93
N PRO A 4 -13.30 7.66 -3.07
CA PRO A 4 -13.30 8.80 -2.17
C PRO A 4 -13.15 10.10 -2.97
N LYS A 5 -13.75 11.17 -2.45
CA LYS A 5 -13.54 12.49 -3.04
C LYS A 5 -12.05 12.86 -3.00
N PRO A 6 -11.52 13.45 -4.08
CA PRO A 6 -10.16 14.01 -4.04
C PRO A 6 -10.04 15.09 -2.95
N LEU A 7 -8.84 15.23 -2.41
CA LEU A 7 -8.52 16.35 -1.55
C LEU A 7 -8.38 17.64 -2.37
N PHE A 8 -8.31 18.78 -1.71
CA PHE A 8 -8.24 20.10 -2.32
C PHE A 8 -7.33 21.02 -1.50
N PRO A 9 -6.86 22.14 -2.03
CA PRO A 9 -6.10 23.12 -1.25
C PRO A 9 -6.89 23.63 -0.04
N GLY A 10 -6.28 23.55 1.15
CA GLY A 10 -6.93 23.84 2.43
C GLY A 10 -7.66 22.66 3.07
N ALA A 11 -7.69 21.47 2.43
CA ALA A 11 -8.28 20.27 3.01
C ALA A 11 -7.62 19.90 4.35
N ARG A 12 -8.44 19.53 5.33
CA ARG A 12 -7.97 19.09 6.65
C ARG A 12 -7.71 17.58 6.63
N VAL A 13 -6.47 17.20 6.84
CA VAL A 13 -6.00 15.82 6.74
C VAL A 13 -5.63 15.29 8.13
N ALA A 14 -6.39 14.30 8.59
CA ALA A 14 -6.05 13.57 9.81
C ALA A 14 -4.77 12.77 9.59
N LEU A 15 -3.76 13.01 10.43
CA LEU A 15 -2.58 12.18 10.52
C LEU A 15 -2.77 11.19 11.66
N VAL A 16 -2.72 9.89 11.34
CA VAL A 16 -2.90 8.79 12.28
C VAL A 16 -1.70 7.84 12.21
N ALA A 17 -1.33 7.24 13.33
CA ALA A 17 -0.28 6.21 13.40
C ALA A 17 -0.91 4.86 13.79
N PRO A 18 -1.47 4.10 12.85
CA PRO A 18 -2.18 2.85 13.15
C PRO A 18 -1.23 1.69 13.49
N ALA A 19 0.07 1.87 13.31
CA ALA A 19 1.12 0.86 13.42
C ALA A 19 2.18 1.26 14.46
N SER A 20 3.42 1.49 14.02
CA SER A 20 4.53 1.86 14.91
C SER A 20 4.59 3.35 15.23
N ALA A 21 5.21 3.69 16.36
CA ALA A 21 5.42 5.07 16.80
C ALA A 21 6.29 5.86 15.80
N VAL A 22 5.92 7.10 15.57
CA VAL A 22 6.73 8.05 14.77
C VAL A 22 7.83 8.59 15.68
N PRO A 23 9.11 8.54 15.26
CA PRO A 23 10.18 9.23 15.96
C PRO A 23 9.88 10.72 16.07
N GLU A 24 10.11 11.30 17.26
CA GLU A 24 9.69 12.67 17.55
C GLU A 24 10.36 13.69 16.61
N GLU A 25 11.61 13.43 16.24
CA GLU A 25 12.39 14.25 15.32
C GLU A 25 11.85 14.27 13.88
N LYS A 26 11.04 13.27 13.48
CA LYS A 26 10.44 13.20 12.13
C LYS A 26 9.10 13.94 12.02
N LEU A 27 8.49 14.23 13.14
CA LEU A 27 7.15 14.84 13.15
C LEU A 27 7.11 16.24 12.51
N PRO A 28 8.08 17.15 12.76
CA PRO A 28 8.09 18.46 12.10
C PRO A 28 8.16 18.37 10.58
N GLY A 29 9.01 17.47 10.03
CA GLY A 29 9.14 17.26 8.58
C GLY A 29 7.87 16.68 7.96
N ALA A 30 7.20 15.76 8.66
CA ALA A 30 5.94 15.19 8.23
C ALA A 30 4.83 16.25 8.13
N LEU A 31 4.73 17.13 9.12
CA LEU A 31 3.76 18.24 9.12
C LEU A 31 4.07 19.25 8.00
N ASP A 32 5.35 19.55 7.80
CA ASP A 32 5.79 20.48 6.76
C ASP A 32 5.46 19.96 5.35
N LEU A 33 5.63 18.66 5.09
CA LEU A 33 5.24 18.05 3.82
C LEU A 33 3.74 18.26 3.53
N VAL A 34 2.86 18.01 4.50
CA VAL A 34 1.41 18.17 4.33
C VAL A 34 1.08 19.64 4.04
N ARG A 35 1.70 20.59 4.76
CA ARG A 35 1.49 22.03 4.54
C ARG A 35 2.00 22.49 3.17
N ARG A 36 3.17 22.02 2.73
CA ARG A 36 3.73 22.33 1.40
C ARG A 36 2.85 21.80 0.26
N LEU A 37 2.09 20.75 0.50
CA LEU A 37 1.07 20.24 -0.42
C LEU A 37 -0.22 21.09 -0.38
N GLY A 38 -0.28 22.13 0.42
CA GLY A 38 -1.43 23.06 0.52
C GLY A 38 -2.55 22.58 1.43
N MET A 39 -2.30 21.61 2.32
CA MET A 39 -3.32 21.03 3.21
C MET A 39 -3.04 21.38 4.68
N GLU A 40 -4.04 21.24 5.53
CA GLU A 40 -3.96 21.43 6.98
C GLU A 40 -3.79 20.08 7.69
N PRO A 41 -2.62 19.77 8.31
CA PRO A 41 -2.43 18.55 9.07
C PRO A 41 -3.12 18.63 10.43
N VAL A 42 -3.93 17.61 10.75
CA VAL A 42 -4.57 17.45 12.06
C VAL A 42 -4.00 16.20 12.72
N LEU A 43 -3.17 16.39 13.75
CA LEU A 43 -2.53 15.28 14.45
C LEU A 43 -3.50 14.60 15.42
N TYR A 44 -3.58 13.27 15.31
CA TYR A 44 -4.29 12.43 16.26
C TYR A 44 -3.35 11.89 17.35
N PRO A 45 -3.88 11.52 18.53
CA PRO A 45 -3.07 11.11 19.69
C PRO A 45 -2.02 10.04 19.43
N SER A 46 -2.30 9.06 18.58
CA SER A 46 -1.33 8.01 18.19
C SER A 46 -0.07 8.54 17.51
N CYS A 47 -0.08 9.75 16.96
CA CYS A 47 1.09 10.34 16.33
C CYS A 47 2.13 10.89 17.33
N TYR A 48 1.75 11.06 18.60
CA TYR A 48 2.67 11.59 19.62
C TYR A 48 3.51 10.46 20.22
N PHE A 49 4.81 10.54 20.09
CA PHE A 49 5.76 9.52 20.56
C PHE A 49 5.61 9.20 22.05
N ALA A 50 5.19 10.17 22.86
CA ALA A 50 4.91 9.98 24.29
C ALA A 50 3.80 8.95 24.58
N ASN A 51 2.89 8.71 23.62
CA ASN A 51 1.78 7.76 23.76
C ASN A 51 2.13 6.32 23.36
N ARG A 52 3.38 6.06 22.94
CA ARG A 52 3.81 4.75 22.45
C ARG A 52 3.62 3.64 23.50
N ASP A 53 3.27 2.46 23.00
CA ASP A 53 3.24 1.21 23.76
C ASP A 53 4.31 0.26 23.19
N GLY A 54 5.51 0.28 23.79
CA GLY A 54 6.68 -0.40 23.25
C GLY A 54 7.06 0.10 21.85
N TYR A 55 6.99 -0.77 20.84
CA TYR A 55 7.22 -0.44 19.42
C TYR A 55 5.96 0.06 18.70
N LEU A 56 4.78 -0.05 19.32
CA LEU A 56 3.51 0.42 18.79
C LEU A 56 3.35 1.93 19.05
N ALA A 57 2.62 2.60 18.17
CA ALA A 57 2.33 4.04 18.29
C ALA A 57 1.54 4.38 19.57
N ALA A 58 0.63 3.49 19.97
CA ALA A 58 -0.16 3.53 21.18
C ALA A 58 -0.78 2.15 21.44
N THR A 59 -1.65 2.02 22.45
CA THR A 59 -2.46 0.81 22.65
C THR A 59 -3.31 0.52 21.40
N ASP A 60 -3.71 -0.74 21.19
CA ASP A 60 -4.57 -1.13 20.07
C ASP A 60 -5.87 -0.32 20.05
N THR A 61 -6.48 -0.11 21.21
CA THR A 61 -7.71 0.69 21.36
C THR A 61 -7.50 2.13 20.90
N GLN A 62 -6.44 2.80 21.37
CA GLN A 62 -6.18 4.20 21.00
C GLN A 62 -5.90 4.35 19.50
N ARG A 63 -5.12 3.43 18.89
CA ARG A 63 -4.82 3.47 17.45
C ARG A 63 -6.08 3.26 16.61
N ALA A 64 -6.94 2.32 17.01
CA ALA A 64 -8.23 2.08 16.35
C ALA A 64 -9.20 3.26 16.51
N GLU A 65 -9.29 3.82 17.72
CA GLU A 65 -10.13 5.00 18.00
C GLU A 65 -9.72 6.19 17.16
N ASP A 66 -8.42 6.44 16.98
CA ASP A 66 -7.93 7.54 16.15
C ASP A 66 -8.36 7.37 14.69
N VAL A 67 -8.27 6.16 14.13
CA VAL A 67 -8.77 5.88 12.78
C VAL A 67 -10.29 6.07 12.72
N ASN A 68 -11.05 5.49 13.63
CA ASN A 68 -12.51 5.59 13.67
C ASN A 68 -12.98 7.05 13.79
N ARG A 69 -12.37 7.83 14.68
CA ARG A 69 -12.68 9.26 14.88
C ARG A 69 -12.31 10.09 13.65
N ALA A 70 -11.18 9.81 13.01
CA ALA A 70 -10.78 10.50 11.78
C ALA A 70 -11.81 10.30 10.66
N PHE A 71 -12.37 9.12 10.52
CA PHE A 71 -13.45 8.87 9.55
C PHE A 71 -14.79 9.49 10.01
N ALA A 72 -15.13 9.48 11.30
CA ALA A 72 -16.39 10.02 11.80
C ALA A 72 -16.45 11.57 11.80
N ASP A 73 -15.32 12.24 11.98
CA ASP A 73 -15.21 13.70 12.09
C ASP A 73 -15.53 14.39 10.76
N LYS A 74 -16.63 15.13 10.71
CA LYS A 74 -17.10 15.86 9.53
C LYS A 74 -16.19 17.00 9.09
N THR A 75 -15.26 17.44 9.94
CA THR A 75 -14.29 18.50 9.64
C THR A 75 -13.01 17.99 9.00
N ILE A 76 -12.86 16.66 8.89
CA ILE A 76 -11.73 15.98 8.26
C ILE A 76 -12.10 15.55 6.85
N ASP A 77 -11.27 15.91 5.86
CA ASP A 77 -11.45 15.59 4.45
C ASP A 77 -10.73 14.31 4.02
N GLY A 78 -9.61 13.97 4.67
CA GLY A 78 -8.82 12.77 4.38
C GLY A 78 -8.11 12.22 5.59
N VAL A 79 -7.71 10.95 5.51
CA VAL A 79 -6.96 10.23 6.54
C VAL A 79 -5.65 9.76 5.92
N TRP A 80 -4.52 10.20 6.45
CA TRP A 80 -3.19 9.81 5.96
C TRP A 80 -2.40 9.17 7.09
N CYS A 81 -2.02 7.91 6.88
CA CYS A 81 -1.16 7.22 7.84
C CYS A 81 0.22 7.88 7.85
N ILE A 82 0.68 8.30 9.02
CA ILE A 82 1.94 9.04 9.13
C ILE A 82 3.14 8.10 9.01
N ARG A 83 2.99 6.85 9.44
CA ARG A 83 4.02 5.80 9.43
C ARG A 83 3.41 4.40 9.35
N GLY A 84 4.16 3.45 8.75
CA GLY A 84 3.95 2.02 8.84
C GLY A 84 4.70 1.38 10.03
N GLY A 85 5.37 0.28 9.79
CA GLY A 85 6.12 -0.49 10.79
C GLY A 85 5.42 -1.78 11.14
N TYR A 86 4.78 -1.89 12.32
CA TYR A 86 4.03 -3.08 12.75
C TYR A 86 2.83 -2.70 13.60
N GLY A 87 1.73 -3.43 13.44
CA GLY A 87 0.58 -3.35 14.35
C GLY A 87 -0.77 -3.11 13.69
N GLY A 88 -0.82 -2.85 12.38
CA GLY A 88 -2.06 -2.60 11.64
C GLY A 88 -3.06 -3.76 11.74
N HIS A 89 -2.62 -5.01 11.60
CA HIS A 89 -3.50 -6.18 11.74
C HIS A 89 -4.19 -6.28 13.11
N ARG A 90 -3.54 -5.81 14.18
CA ARG A 90 -4.06 -5.91 15.54
C ARG A 90 -5.31 -5.06 15.76
N ILE A 91 -5.45 -3.97 15.02
CA ILE A 91 -6.56 -3.03 15.19
C ILE A 91 -7.75 -3.30 14.29
N LEU A 92 -7.63 -4.18 13.28
CA LEU A 92 -8.71 -4.44 12.32
C LEU A 92 -10.03 -4.86 13.00
N PRO A 93 -10.03 -5.71 14.05
CA PRO A 93 -11.27 -6.07 14.77
C PRO A 93 -11.95 -4.91 15.51
N LEU A 94 -11.22 -3.81 15.74
CA LEU A 94 -11.68 -2.64 16.49
C LEU A 94 -12.15 -1.49 15.58
N LEU A 95 -12.00 -1.63 14.26
CA LEU A 95 -12.42 -0.62 13.30
C LEU A 95 -13.94 -0.64 13.07
N ASP A 96 -14.56 0.55 13.08
CA ASP A 96 -15.99 0.72 12.82
C ASP A 96 -16.26 0.81 11.31
N ALA A 97 -16.51 -0.34 10.69
CA ALA A 97 -16.81 -0.42 9.26
C ALA A 97 -18.04 0.40 8.85
N ASP A 98 -19.05 0.51 9.71
CA ASP A 98 -20.29 1.23 9.39
C ASP A 98 -20.08 2.75 9.43
N ALA A 99 -19.32 3.24 10.42
CA ALA A 99 -18.94 4.66 10.45
C ALA A 99 -18.08 5.03 9.23
N ILE A 100 -17.16 4.17 8.83
CA ILE A 100 -16.29 4.38 7.65
C ILE A 100 -17.13 4.41 6.36
N ARG A 101 -18.03 3.44 6.15
CA ARG A 101 -18.92 3.40 4.97
C ARG A 101 -19.81 4.64 4.85
N LYS A 102 -20.27 5.16 5.98
CA LYS A 102 -21.12 6.37 6.04
C LYS A 102 -20.34 7.65 5.80
N ASN A 103 -19.02 7.62 5.96
CA ASN A 103 -18.13 8.79 5.85
C ASN A 103 -16.90 8.45 5.00
N PRO A 104 -17.06 8.04 3.73
CA PRO A 104 -15.93 7.67 2.89
C PRO A 104 -15.02 8.88 2.67
N LYS A 105 -13.72 8.71 2.95
CA LYS A 105 -12.69 9.74 2.83
C LYS A 105 -11.49 9.20 2.07
N TRP A 106 -10.70 10.10 1.51
CA TRP A 106 -9.37 9.75 1.01
C TRP A 106 -8.56 9.10 2.13
N PHE A 107 -7.94 7.95 1.81
CA PHE A 107 -7.10 7.22 2.76
C PHE A 107 -5.80 6.79 2.06
N GLY A 108 -4.64 7.09 2.68
CA GLY A 108 -3.34 6.79 2.10
C GLY A 108 -2.31 6.26 3.09
N GLY A 109 -1.37 5.50 2.55
CA GLY A 109 -0.24 4.90 3.24
C GLY A 109 0.26 3.66 2.52
N TYR A 110 1.31 3.00 3.03
CA TYR A 110 1.86 1.76 2.48
C TYR A 110 2.54 0.93 3.58
N SER A 111 3.25 -0.14 3.22
CA SER A 111 3.91 -1.00 4.23
C SER A 111 2.87 -1.70 5.12
N ASP A 112 3.00 -1.66 6.44
CA ASP A 112 2.05 -2.22 7.42
C ASP A 112 0.61 -1.71 7.23
N VAL A 113 0.42 -0.52 6.61
CA VAL A 113 -0.89 0.03 6.25
C VAL A 113 -1.63 -0.86 5.23
N THR A 114 -0.95 -1.79 4.56
CA THR A 114 -1.58 -2.82 3.72
C THR A 114 -2.71 -3.55 4.46
N ALA A 115 -2.57 -3.81 5.77
CA ALA A 115 -3.62 -4.41 6.58
C ALA A 115 -4.92 -3.57 6.56
N LEU A 116 -4.78 -2.24 6.69
CA LEU A 116 -5.92 -1.31 6.63
C LEU A 116 -6.48 -1.21 5.20
N HIS A 117 -5.63 -1.26 4.17
CA HIS A 117 -6.12 -1.31 2.79
C HIS A 117 -7.01 -2.54 2.55
N LEU A 118 -6.62 -3.72 3.03
CA LEU A 118 -7.45 -4.93 2.94
C LEU A 118 -8.81 -4.72 3.62
N PHE A 119 -8.82 -4.20 4.84
CA PHE A 119 -10.06 -3.93 5.56
C PHE A 119 -10.94 -2.90 4.83
N LEU A 120 -10.37 -1.76 4.45
CA LEU A 120 -11.10 -0.67 3.81
C LEU A 120 -11.64 -1.09 2.44
N ASN A 121 -10.85 -1.79 1.64
CA ASN A 121 -11.29 -2.25 0.32
C ASN A 121 -12.34 -3.36 0.43
N GLN A 122 -12.09 -4.40 1.23
CA GLN A 122 -12.91 -5.63 1.21
C GLN A 122 -14.12 -5.54 2.14
N VAL A 123 -13.96 -4.94 3.32
CA VAL A 123 -15.02 -4.81 4.30
C VAL A 123 -15.82 -3.53 4.10
N CYS A 124 -15.16 -2.39 3.92
CA CYS A 124 -15.86 -1.10 3.76
C CYS A 124 -16.24 -0.78 2.31
N GLY A 125 -15.65 -1.45 1.32
CA GLY A 125 -15.88 -1.17 -0.09
C GLY A 125 -15.32 0.20 -0.54
N LEU A 126 -14.31 0.74 0.18
CA LEU A 126 -13.69 2.03 -0.07
C LEU A 126 -12.36 1.86 -0.83
N ALA A 127 -12.19 2.57 -1.95
CA ALA A 127 -10.89 2.65 -2.63
C ALA A 127 -9.91 3.49 -1.80
N THR A 128 -8.63 3.10 -1.82
CA THR A 128 -7.57 3.69 -0.98
C THR A 128 -6.30 3.88 -1.80
N PHE A 129 -5.27 4.55 -1.25
CA PHE A 129 -4.04 4.86 -1.98
C PHE A 129 -2.82 4.25 -1.29
N HIS A 130 -2.21 3.25 -1.93
CA HIS A 130 -0.88 2.78 -1.58
C HIS A 130 0.12 3.83 -2.05
N CYS A 131 0.61 4.66 -1.14
CA CYS A 131 1.44 5.82 -1.44
C CYS A 131 2.37 6.16 -0.29
N THR A 132 3.42 6.96 -0.57
CA THR A 132 4.34 7.44 0.46
C THR A 132 3.62 8.10 1.63
N MET A 133 4.20 7.99 2.82
CA MET A 133 3.67 8.53 4.07
C MET A 133 4.43 9.79 4.50
N PRO A 134 3.80 10.70 5.25
CA PRO A 134 4.43 11.98 5.60
C PRO A 134 5.78 11.88 6.31
N SER A 135 6.01 10.84 7.13
CA SER A 135 7.29 10.65 7.83
C SER A 135 8.31 9.79 7.06
N THR A 136 8.05 9.44 5.79
CA THR A 136 8.98 8.68 4.96
C THR A 136 10.24 9.50 4.67
N GLU A 137 11.40 8.88 4.81
CA GLU A 137 12.69 9.46 4.47
C GLU A 137 13.46 8.56 3.49
N PRO A 138 14.24 9.14 2.58
CA PRO A 138 14.38 10.60 2.35
C PRO A 138 13.06 11.24 1.91
N HIS A 139 12.97 12.57 1.99
CA HIS A 139 11.79 13.29 1.47
C HIS A 139 11.53 12.92 0.01
N PRO A 140 10.25 12.84 -0.41
CA PRO A 140 9.86 12.46 -1.76
C PRO A 140 10.54 13.33 -2.82
N ASP A 141 11.10 12.71 -3.84
CA ASP A 141 11.63 13.36 -5.04
C ASP A 141 10.50 13.91 -5.93
N THR A 142 10.86 14.57 -7.02
CA THR A 142 9.88 15.19 -7.95
C THR A 142 8.91 14.17 -8.52
N TYR A 143 9.40 12.99 -8.93
CA TYR A 143 8.55 11.93 -9.50
C TYR A 143 7.55 11.42 -8.45
N THR A 144 8.02 11.09 -7.26
CA THR A 144 7.18 10.63 -6.14
C THR A 144 6.15 11.69 -5.76
N LEU A 145 6.55 12.97 -5.70
CA LEU A 145 5.64 14.09 -5.41
C LEU A 145 4.57 14.26 -6.50
N ASP A 146 4.90 14.05 -7.77
CA ASP A 146 3.93 14.15 -8.87
C ASP A 146 2.86 13.06 -8.78
N TYR A 147 3.26 11.81 -8.54
CA TYR A 147 2.31 10.72 -8.33
C TYR A 147 1.51 10.88 -7.03
N LEU A 148 2.13 11.38 -5.97
CA LEU A 148 1.44 11.68 -4.72
C LEU A 148 0.38 12.78 -4.92
N LYS A 149 0.71 13.88 -5.62
CA LYS A 149 -0.25 14.93 -5.96
C LYS A 149 -1.42 14.42 -6.81
N LYS A 150 -1.13 13.55 -7.79
CA LYS A 150 -2.18 12.89 -8.58
C LYS A 150 -3.10 12.04 -7.70
N ALA A 151 -2.55 11.30 -6.73
CA ALA A 151 -3.34 10.51 -5.79
C ALA A 151 -4.18 11.37 -4.84
N LEU A 152 -3.62 12.48 -4.34
CA LEU A 152 -4.31 13.41 -3.44
C LEU A 152 -5.44 14.18 -4.15
N PHE A 153 -5.18 14.70 -5.34
CA PHE A 153 -6.04 15.68 -6.01
C PHE A 153 -6.83 15.13 -7.21
N GLY A 154 -6.92 13.80 -7.36
CA GLY A 154 -7.81 13.14 -8.31
C GLY A 154 -7.25 12.95 -9.72
N GLY A 155 -5.97 13.22 -9.95
CA GLY A 155 -5.33 13.05 -11.26
C GLY A 155 -4.71 11.67 -11.50
N LEU A 156 -4.89 10.71 -10.61
CA LEU A 156 -4.28 9.39 -10.72
C LEU A 156 -5.12 8.46 -11.61
N ASN A 157 -4.94 8.59 -12.91
CA ASN A 157 -5.56 7.78 -13.96
C ASN A 157 -4.63 7.66 -15.17
N GLY A 158 -4.99 6.83 -16.16
CA GLY A 158 -4.20 6.61 -17.37
C GLY A 158 -3.00 5.68 -17.15
N ALA A 159 -2.03 5.75 -18.06
CA ALA A 159 -0.86 4.89 -18.03
C ALA A 159 0.08 5.23 -16.87
N LEU A 160 0.53 4.20 -16.17
CA LEU A 160 1.62 4.31 -15.19
C LEU A 160 2.95 4.20 -15.93
N SER A 161 3.93 4.96 -15.50
CA SER A 161 5.29 4.89 -16.04
C SER A 161 6.30 4.91 -14.90
N ASN A 162 7.35 4.13 -15.03
CA ASN A 162 8.51 4.21 -14.16
C ASN A 162 9.28 5.52 -14.38
N PRO A 163 10.19 5.90 -13.47
CA PRO A 163 11.14 6.98 -13.71
C PRO A 163 11.91 6.78 -15.01
N GLU A 164 12.40 7.87 -15.60
CA GLU A 164 13.18 7.84 -16.83
C GLU A 164 14.35 6.85 -16.72
N GLY A 165 14.54 6.03 -17.76
CA GLY A 165 15.58 5.00 -17.82
C GLY A 165 15.24 3.69 -17.10
N GLN A 166 14.09 3.58 -16.43
CA GLN A 166 13.63 2.36 -15.80
C GLN A 166 12.42 1.78 -16.55
N SER A 167 12.50 0.53 -16.98
CA SER A 167 11.42 -0.14 -17.70
C SER A 167 10.66 -1.12 -16.80
N ILE A 168 9.36 -1.24 -17.03
CA ILE A 168 8.55 -2.33 -16.49
C ILE A 168 8.85 -3.57 -17.36
N ARG A 169 9.32 -4.66 -16.72
CA ARG A 169 9.66 -5.90 -17.44
C ARG A 169 8.49 -6.87 -17.47
N THR A 170 8.35 -7.60 -18.59
CA THR A 170 7.41 -8.71 -18.69
C THR A 170 7.95 -9.92 -17.96
N LEU A 171 7.15 -10.49 -17.02
CA LEU A 171 7.45 -11.80 -16.42
C LEU A 171 6.66 -12.91 -17.11
N ILE A 172 5.39 -12.69 -17.38
CA ILE A 172 4.50 -13.62 -18.11
C ILE A 172 3.70 -12.80 -19.13
N PRO A 173 3.80 -13.08 -20.42
CA PRO A 173 3.09 -12.33 -21.46
C PRO A 173 1.57 -12.49 -21.34
N GLY A 174 0.83 -11.58 -21.98
CA GLY A 174 -0.64 -11.57 -22.05
C GLY A 174 -1.26 -10.30 -21.50
N LYS A 175 -2.59 -10.26 -21.48
CA LYS A 175 -3.37 -9.10 -21.06
C LYS A 175 -4.37 -9.50 -19.98
N ALA A 176 -4.59 -8.61 -19.04
CA ALA A 176 -5.55 -8.80 -17.96
C ALA A 176 -6.22 -7.48 -17.59
N GLU A 177 -7.44 -7.59 -17.06
CA GLU A 177 -8.19 -6.47 -16.50
C GLU A 177 -8.79 -6.91 -15.18
N GLY A 178 -8.81 -6.02 -14.20
CA GLY A 178 -9.39 -6.31 -12.90
C GLY A 178 -9.23 -5.16 -11.91
N VAL A 179 -9.82 -5.32 -10.75
CA VAL A 179 -9.64 -4.38 -9.65
C VAL A 179 -8.26 -4.62 -9.03
N LEU A 180 -7.50 -3.55 -8.79
CA LEU A 180 -6.19 -3.61 -8.16
C LEU A 180 -6.34 -3.99 -6.67
N CYS A 181 -5.64 -5.03 -6.24
CA CYS A 181 -5.60 -5.48 -4.84
C CYS A 181 -4.16 -5.85 -4.44
N GLY A 182 -3.91 -6.05 -3.17
CA GLY A 182 -2.60 -6.47 -2.69
C GLY A 182 -1.86 -5.39 -1.88
N GLY A 183 -0.54 -5.32 -2.02
CA GLY A 183 0.36 -4.43 -1.26
C GLY A 183 1.60 -5.17 -0.79
N ASN A 184 2.03 -4.91 0.45
CA ASN A 184 3.21 -5.55 1.05
C ASN A 184 2.99 -7.06 1.25
N LEU A 185 3.91 -7.88 0.72
CA LEU A 185 3.80 -9.34 0.71
C LEU A 185 3.73 -9.93 2.13
N SER A 186 4.54 -9.45 3.05
CA SER A 186 4.56 -9.92 4.45
C SER A 186 3.20 -9.75 5.10
N LEU A 187 2.53 -8.62 4.86
CA LEU A 187 1.19 -8.33 5.38
C LEU A 187 0.11 -9.19 4.71
N LEU A 188 0.23 -9.42 3.40
CA LEU A 188 -0.70 -10.29 2.68
C LEU A 188 -0.59 -11.74 3.17
N ALA A 189 0.64 -12.25 3.33
CA ALA A 189 0.88 -13.59 3.88
C ALA A 189 0.32 -13.73 5.30
N ALA A 190 0.55 -12.71 6.16
CA ALA A 190 0.01 -12.68 7.52
C ALA A 190 -1.53 -12.58 7.57
N SER A 191 -2.19 -12.11 6.51
CA SER A 191 -3.66 -12.03 6.44
C SER A 191 -4.33 -13.37 6.17
N LEU A 192 -3.62 -14.37 5.62
CA LEU A 192 -4.19 -15.65 5.20
C LEU A 192 -4.82 -16.40 6.38
N GLY A 193 -6.01 -16.94 6.17
CA GLY A 193 -6.79 -17.64 7.20
C GLY A 193 -7.52 -16.70 8.17
N THR A 194 -7.44 -15.39 7.98
CA THR A 194 -8.18 -14.41 8.79
C THR A 194 -9.43 -13.90 8.03
N PRO A 195 -10.38 -13.24 8.70
CA PRO A 195 -11.53 -12.60 8.03
C PRO A 195 -11.13 -11.50 7.02
N TRP A 196 -9.90 -11.01 7.09
CA TRP A 196 -9.36 -9.95 6.21
C TRP A 196 -8.38 -10.49 5.18
N GLU A 197 -8.35 -11.81 4.98
CA GLU A 197 -7.51 -12.46 3.97
C GLU A 197 -7.72 -11.82 2.59
N VAL A 198 -6.62 -11.54 1.89
CA VAL A 198 -6.68 -10.91 0.56
C VAL A 198 -7.51 -11.76 -0.42
N ASP A 199 -8.58 -11.17 -0.97
CA ASP A 199 -9.33 -11.74 -2.07
C ASP A 199 -8.73 -11.31 -3.41
N THR A 200 -8.17 -12.27 -4.14
CA THR A 200 -7.54 -12.04 -5.45
C THR A 200 -8.40 -12.48 -6.62
N LYS A 201 -9.60 -13.04 -6.38
CA LYS A 201 -10.43 -13.63 -7.45
C LYS A 201 -10.80 -12.59 -8.51
N GLY A 202 -10.29 -12.80 -9.75
CA GLY A 202 -10.53 -11.92 -10.88
C GLY A 202 -9.91 -10.51 -10.74
N LYS A 203 -8.94 -10.34 -9.85
CA LYS A 203 -8.30 -9.04 -9.57
C LYS A 203 -6.87 -9.01 -10.08
N ILE A 204 -6.31 -7.81 -10.22
CA ILE A 204 -4.88 -7.60 -10.47
C ILE A 204 -4.18 -7.53 -9.11
N LEU A 205 -3.30 -8.50 -8.85
CA LEU A 205 -2.57 -8.61 -7.59
C LEU A 205 -1.25 -7.83 -7.67
N PHE A 206 -1.10 -6.81 -6.84
CA PHE A 206 0.13 -6.07 -6.64
C PHE A 206 0.90 -6.61 -5.44
N LEU A 207 2.22 -6.79 -5.57
CA LEU A 207 3.12 -7.27 -4.51
C LEU A 207 4.41 -6.45 -4.47
N GLU A 208 4.85 -6.09 -3.28
CA GLU A 208 6.15 -5.46 -2.99
C GLU A 208 6.62 -5.89 -1.60
N ASP A 209 7.90 -5.76 -1.28
CA ASP A 209 8.37 -5.92 0.11
C ASP A 209 9.73 -5.24 0.34
N ILE A 210 10.18 -5.20 1.60
CA ILE A 210 11.46 -4.62 2.02
C ILE A 210 12.14 -5.46 3.12
N GLY A 211 13.48 -5.61 3.01
CA GLY A 211 14.33 -6.13 4.09
C GLY A 211 14.15 -7.61 4.41
N GLU A 212 13.41 -8.33 3.59
CA GLU A 212 13.16 -9.75 3.79
C GLU A 212 14.26 -10.61 3.15
N LYS A 213 14.68 -11.65 3.87
CA LYS A 213 15.58 -12.65 3.32
C LYS A 213 14.89 -13.43 2.21
N THR A 214 15.62 -13.81 1.16
CA THR A 214 15.05 -14.48 0.00
C THR A 214 14.28 -15.76 0.35
N TYR A 215 14.73 -16.57 1.30
CA TYR A 215 14.01 -17.77 1.73
C TYR A 215 12.68 -17.43 2.44
N ARG A 216 12.58 -16.25 3.08
CA ARG A 216 11.31 -15.80 3.68
C ARG A 216 10.33 -15.35 2.61
N LEU A 217 10.82 -14.64 1.59
CA LEU A 217 10.01 -14.29 0.41
C LEU A 217 9.49 -15.54 -0.30
N ASP A 218 10.36 -16.54 -0.52
CA ASP A 218 9.98 -17.86 -1.04
C ASP A 218 8.86 -18.48 -0.21
N SER A 219 9.04 -18.53 1.11
CA SER A 219 8.03 -19.09 2.04
C SER A 219 6.68 -18.37 1.93
N MET A 220 6.66 -17.03 1.93
CA MET A 220 5.44 -16.24 1.84
C MET A 220 4.76 -16.36 0.47
N LEU A 221 5.53 -16.32 -0.63
CA LEU A 221 5.02 -16.56 -1.97
C LEU A 221 4.49 -18.00 -2.14
N THR A 222 5.16 -18.99 -1.56
CA THR A 222 4.68 -20.37 -1.50
C THR A 222 3.35 -20.46 -0.76
N GLN A 223 3.21 -19.75 0.35
CA GLN A 223 1.97 -19.69 1.12
C GLN A 223 0.83 -19.07 0.30
N LEU A 224 1.07 -17.94 -0.40
CA LEU A 224 0.08 -17.33 -1.30
C LEU A 224 -0.29 -18.26 -2.45
N ARG A 225 0.69 -18.95 -3.06
CA ARG A 225 0.47 -19.94 -4.11
C ARG A 225 -0.43 -21.08 -3.60
N ASN A 226 -0.11 -21.66 -2.45
CA ASN A 226 -0.85 -22.77 -1.86
C ASN A 226 -2.27 -22.38 -1.46
N ALA A 227 -2.46 -21.12 -1.03
CA ALA A 227 -3.77 -20.51 -0.79
C ALA A 227 -4.54 -20.15 -2.08
N GLY A 228 -3.97 -20.44 -3.27
CA GLY A 228 -4.61 -20.22 -4.56
C GLY A 228 -4.62 -18.76 -5.03
N LYS A 229 -3.86 -17.86 -4.38
CA LYS A 229 -3.92 -16.42 -4.66
C LYS A 229 -3.46 -16.10 -6.09
N PHE A 230 -2.40 -16.75 -6.58
CA PHE A 230 -1.94 -16.58 -7.96
C PHE A 230 -2.85 -17.24 -8.98
N ARG A 231 -3.42 -18.42 -8.68
CA ARG A 231 -4.35 -19.12 -9.57
C ARG A 231 -5.64 -18.33 -9.78
N ASN A 232 -6.11 -17.66 -8.74
CA ASN A 232 -7.42 -16.99 -8.74
C ASN A 232 -7.36 -15.56 -9.26
N CYS A 233 -6.19 -14.89 -9.27
CA CYS A 233 -6.08 -13.54 -9.79
C CYS A 233 -6.20 -13.49 -11.32
N ALA A 234 -6.49 -12.32 -11.86
CA ALA A 234 -6.53 -12.06 -13.31
C ALA A 234 -5.11 -11.77 -13.86
N GLY A 235 -4.28 -11.05 -13.11
CA GLY A 235 -2.90 -10.71 -13.46
C GLY A 235 -2.10 -10.32 -12.22
N ILE A 236 -0.78 -10.15 -12.40
CA ILE A 236 0.14 -9.88 -11.29
C ILE A 236 1.06 -8.71 -11.66
N ILE A 237 1.26 -7.81 -10.71
CA ILE A 237 2.21 -6.69 -10.79
C ILE A 237 3.19 -6.83 -9.63
N LEU A 238 4.47 -6.99 -9.94
CA LEU A 238 5.55 -6.98 -8.95
C LEU A 238 6.17 -5.59 -8.90
N GLY A 239 6.14 -4.98 -7.72
CA GLY A 239 6.74 -3.69 -7.43
C GLY A 239 8.19 -3.81 -7.00
N ALA A 240 8.61 -2.96 -6.07
CA ALA A 240 9.97 -2.92 -5.53
C ALA A 240 10.20 -4.05 -4.51
N TRP A 241 11.42 -4.58 -4.50
CA TRP A 241 11.92 -5.60 -3.56
C TRP A 241 13.20 -5.07 -2.91
N THR A 242 13.04 -4.04 -2.10
CA THR A 242 14.16 -3.27 -1.55
C THR A 242 14.87 -4.05 -0.44
N ASP A 243 16.20 -4.10 -0.49
CA ASP A 243 17.03 -4.85 0.47
C ASP A 243 16.64 -6.34 0.62
N CYS A 244 16.00 -6.90 -0.39
CA CYS A 244 15.61 -8.31 -0.48
C CYS A 244 16.68 -9.12 -1.22
N VAL A 245 17.92 -9.02 -0.77
CA VAL A 245 19.08 -9.66 -1.39
C VAL A 245 19.52 -10.91 -0.64
N PRO A 246 20.04 -11.93 -1.34
CA PRO A 246 20.56 -13.13 -0.69
C PRO A 246 21.83 -12.83 0.13
N GLU A 247 21.89 -13.35 1.36
CA GLU A 247 23.09 -13.23 2.22
C GLU A 247 24.30 -14.00 1.65
N MET A 248 24.04 -15.13 0.98
CA MET A 248 25.03 -15.98 0.33
C MET A 248 24.55 -16.32 -1.08
N PRO A 249 24.86 -15.47 -2.09
CA PRO A 249 24.33 -15.62 -3.45
C PRO A 249 24.56 -17.01 -4.06
N GLU A 250 25.70 -17.64 -3.77
CA GLU A 250 26.08 -18.95 -4.29
C GLU A 250 25.27 -20.12 -3.69
N ARG A 251 24.47 -19.86 -2.65
CA ARG A 251 23.69 -20.88 -1.90
C ARG A 251 22.21 -20.54 -1.78
N THR A 252 21.78 -19.48 -2.42
CA THR A 252 20.44 -18.91 -2.24
C THR A 252 19.82 -18.62 -3.59
N LEU A 253 18.52 -18.88 -3.76
CA LEU A 253 17.79 -18.48 -4.96
C LEU A 253 17.73 -16.96 -5.06
N THR A 254 17.89 -16.47 -6.27
CA THR A 254 17.61 -15.06 -6.62
C THR A 254 16.11 -14.80 -6.65
N LEU A 255 15.71 -13.53 -6.62
CA LEU A 255 14.29 -13.15 -6.76
C LEU A 255 13.72 -13.63 -8.10
N ASP A 256 14.46 -13.48 -9.20
CA ASP A 256 14.02 -13.92 -10.53
C ASP A 256 13.77 -15.44 -10.57
N GLU A 257 14.63 -16.24 -9.91
CA GLU A 257 14.43 -17.70 -9.79
C GLU A 257 13.21 -18.03 -8.93
N ILE A 258 13.00 -17.33 -7.81
CA ILE A 258 11.82 -17.51 -6.95
C ILE A 258 10.54 -17.18 -7.71
N PHE A 259 10.50 -16.05 -8.41
CA PHE A 259 9.33 -15.66 -9.20
C PHE A 259 9.06 -16.65 -10.35
N THR A 260 10.12 -17.12 -11.01
CA THR A 260 10.01 -18.13 -12.05
C THR A 260 9.42 -19.44 -11.52
N GLN A 261 9.84 -19.89 -10.33
CA GLN A 261 9.35 -21.14 -9.75
C GLN A 261 7.96 -21.04 -9.13
N LEU A 262 7.59 -19.90 -8.59
CA LEU A 262 6.36 -19.76 -7.80
C LEU A 262 5.22 -19.02 -8.49
N ILE A 263 5.53 -18.02 -9.33
CA ILE A 263 4.54 -17.16 -9.99
C ILE A 263 4.28 -17.61 -11.42
N VAL A 264 5.33 -17.89 -12.20
CA VAL A 264 5.19 -18.29 -13.62
C VAL A 264 4.26 -19.49 -13.82
N PRO A 265 4.27 -20.54 -12.97
CA PRO A 265 3.34 -21.67 -13.14
C PRO A 265 1.86 -21.32 -13.01
N ALA A 266 1.50 -20.16 -12.49
CA ALA A 266 0.10 -19.71 -12.44
C ALA A 266 -0.45 -19.33 -13.83
N GLY A 267 0.43 -19.05 -14.81
CA GLY A 267 0.06 -18.73 -16.19
C GLY A 267 -0.78 -17.45 -16.32
N LYS A 268 -0.65 -16.51 -15.40
CA LYS A 268 -1.37 -15.24 -15.41
C LYS A 268 -0.47 -14.14 -15.97
N PRO A 269 -0.98 -13.23 -16.82
CA PRO A 269 -0.20 -12.08 -17.26
C PRO A 269 0.48 -11.39 -16.09
N ALA A 270 1.80 -11.18 -16.16
CA ALA A 270 2.57 -10.61 -15.07
C ALA A 270 3.67 -9.69 -15.54
N VAL A 271 3.85 -8.58 -14.83
CA VAL A 271 4.97 -7.66 -14.98
C VAL A 271 5.72 -7.51 -13.68
N MET A 272 6.97 -7.04 -13.78
CA MET A 272 7.85 -6.79 -12.65
C MET A 272 8.59 -5.45 -12.81
N ASP A 273 9.24 -5.03 -11.74
CA ASP A 273 10.02 -3.79 -11.66
C ASP A 273 9.17 -2.51 -11.77
N LEU A 274 7.89 -2.56 -11.38
CA LEU A 274 7.15 -1.32 -11.20
C LEU A 274 7.78 -0.52 -10.05
N ALA A 275 8.11 0.75 -10.27
CA ALA A 275 8.67 1.64 -9.24
C ALA A 275 7.59 2.02 -8.21
N CYS A 276 7.15 1.03 -7.44
CA CYS A 276 6.12 1.18 -6.40
C CYS A 276 6.44 0.31 -5.19
N GLY A 277 6.33 0.87 -3.99
CA GLY A 277 6.63 0.23 -2.72
C GLY A 277 7.74 0.95 -1.96
N HIS A 278 8.64 0.21 -1.32
CA HIS A 278 9.73 0.76 -0.48
C HIS A 278 10.95 1.21 -1.29
N CYS A 279 10.81 1.70 -2.49
CA CYS A 279 11.89 2.28 -3.27
C CYS A 279 11.98 3.80 -3.06
N ALA A 280 13.18 4.36 -3.27
CA ALA A 280 13.45 5.79 -3.05
C ALA A 280 12.56 6.68 -3.94
N THR A 281 12.39 6.27 -5.20
CA THR A 281 11.49 6.91 -6.17
C THR A 281 10.31 6.00 -6.39
N THR A 282 9.12 6.40 -5.91
CA THR A 282 7.94 5.52 -5.87
C THR A 282 6.69 6.21 -6.39
N LEU A 283 5.89 5.49 -7.17
CA LEU A 283 4.57 5.95 -7.57
C LEU A 283 3.49 5.56 -6.55
N ALA A 284 2.33 6.19 -6.65
CA ALA A 284 1.14 5.81 -5.90
C ALA A 284 0.25 4.86 -6.71
N LEU A 285 -0.42 3.90 -6.03
CA LEU A 285 -1.41 3.01 -6.64
C LEU A 285 -2.78 3.15 -5.96
N PRO A 286 -3.87 3.26 -6.74
CA PRO A 286 -5.23 3.34 -6.21
C PRO A 286 -5.78 1.93 -5.97
N MET A 287 -5.61 1.41 -4.76
CA MET A 287 -6.11 0.09 -4.36
C MET A 287 -7.63 0.08 -4.38
N GLY A 288 -8.19 -0.91 -5.06
CA GLY A 288 -9.64 -1.02 -5.21
C GLY A 288 -10.20 -0.39 -6.49
N ARG A 289 -9.39 0.27 -7.32
CA ARG A 289 -9.81 0.77 -8.65
C ARG A 289 -9.49 -0.23 -9.75
N LYS A 290 -10.18 -0.09 -10.88
CA LYS A 290 -9.93 -0.91 -12.07
C LYS A 290 -8.58 -0.57 -12.72
N CYS A 291 -7.92 -1.62 -13.18
CA CYS A 291 -6.61 -1.56 -13.81
C CYS A 291 -6.59 -2.51 -15.03
N ARG A 292 -5.94 -2.09 -16.09
CA ARG A 292 -5.58 -2.93 -17.24
C ARG A 292 -4.09 -3.18 -17.22
N LEU A 293 -3.72 -4.43 -17.39
CA LEU A 293 -2.36 -4.90 -17.51
C LEU A 293 -2.16 -5.43 -18.93
N ASP A 294 -1.26 -4.83 -19.70
CA ASP A 294 -0.74 -5.37 -20.94
C ASP A 294 0.72 -5.78 -20.71
N ALA A 295 0.90 -7.02 -20.30
CA ALA A 295 2.23 -7.54 -19.98
C ALA A 295 3.09 -7.71 -21.24
N ASP A 296 2.50 -7.86 -22.43
CA ASP A 296 3.26 -7.92 -23.70
C ASP A 296 3.98 -6.59 -23.97
N ALA A 297 3.35 -5.48 -23.60
CA ALA A 297 3.89 -4.14 -23.77
C ALA A 297 4.57 -3.58 -22.49
N GLY A 298 4.58 -4.32 -21.38
CA GLY A 298 5.05 -3.82 -20.10
C GLY A 298 4.26 -2.60 -19.63
N SER A 299 2.95 -2.52 -19.90
CA SER A 299 2.15 -1.34 -19.58
C SER A 299 1.01 -1.63 -18.60
N ILE A 300 0.76 -0.66 -17.74
CA ILE A 300 -0.29 -0.67 -16.72
C ILE A 300 -1.11 0.60 -16.88
N THR A 301 -2.43 0.47 -17.02
CA THR A 301 -3.32 1.61 -17.19
C THR A 301 -4.41 1.60 -16.14
N LEU A 302 -4.53 2.69 -15.39
CA LEU A 302 -5.61 2.90 -14.43
C LEU A 302 -6.84 3.47 -15.16
N GLU A 303 -8.02 2.93 -14.86
CA GLU A 303 -9.28 3.50 -15.36
C GLU A 303 -9.66 4.75 -14.53
N ALA A 304 -10.35 5.68 -15.19
CA ALA A 304 -10.85 6.90 -14.55
C ALA A 304 -11.98 6.63 -13.55
#